data_859b233714c999421c7d1b3c818794b0
#
_entry.id   859b233714c999421c7d1b3c818794b0
#
_cell.length_a   1.000
_cell.length_b   1.000
_cell.length_c   1.000
_cell.angle_alpha   90.00
_cell.angle_beta   90.00
_cell.angle_gamma   90.00
#
_symmetry.space_group_name_H-M   'P 1'
#
loop_
_entity.id
_entity.type
_entity.pdbx_description
1 polymer ?
#
loop_
_entity_poly.entity_id
_entity_poly.type
_entity_poly.pdbx_seq_one_letter_code
_entity_poly.pdbx_strand_id
1 'polypeptide(L)'
;HAIAKNYGLKDEQVFVGVGSDDVLAMSFLTFFNSQKPVLFPDITYSFYDVWADLFRIPYERPALDENFHIRKEDYFRENGGIIFPNPNAPTGVSLPLSDIEDIVEHNQDVIVIVDEAYIDFGGESALPLIDKYDNVIVVQTFSKSRSLAGSRIGFAISNPTLIKYLNDVKYS
;
A
#
# COMPACT_ATOMS: atom_id res chain seq x y z
N HIS A 1 -15.03 -13.15 1.01
CA HIS A 1 -15.54 -13.99 -0.10
C HIS A 1 -15.94 -13.16 -1.34
N ALA A 2 -16.87 -12.20 -1.25
CA ALA A 2 -17.35 -11.47 -2.44
C ALA A 2 -16.21 -10.69 -3.17
N ILE A 3 -15.33 -10.03 -2.41
CA ILE A 3 -14.17 -9.31 -2.96
C ILE A 3 -13.23 -10.31 -3.65
N ALA A 4 -12.82 -11.37 -2.98
CA ALA A 4 -11.95 -12.40 -3.54
C ALA A 4 -12.50 -12.95 -4.85
N LYS A 5 -13.79 -13.33 -4.88
CA LYS A 5 -14.46 -13.81 -6.09
C LYS A 5 -14.44 -12.80 -7.23
N ASN A 6 -14.63 -11.49 -6.93
CA ASN A 6 -14.62 -10.43 -7.97
C ASN A 6 -13.24 -10.27 -8.63
N TYR A 7 -12.17 -10.52 -7.88
CA TYR A 7 -10.80 -10.44 -8.37
C TYR A 7 -10.23 -11.79 -8.85
N GLY A 8 -11.00 -12.87 -8.81
CA GLY A 8 -10.54 -14.22 -9.16
C GLY A 8 -9.53 -14.80 -8.16
N LEU A 9 -9.58 -14.34 -6.91
CA LEU A 9 -8.65 -14.70 -5.84
C LEU A 9 -9.29 -15.67 -4.84
N LYS A 10 -8.47 -16.25 -3.98
CA LYS A 10 -8.92 -17.01 -2.82
C LYS A 10 -9.23 -16.09 -1.65
N ASP A 11 -10.09 -16.55 -0.73
CA ASP A 11 -10.48 -15.75 0.44
C ASP A 11 -9.29 -15.39 1.33
N GLU A 12 -8.34 -16.28 1.49
CA GLU A 12 -7.12 -16.08 2.26
C GLU A 12 -6.14 -15.04 1.65
N GLN A 13 -6.40 -14.55 0.45
CA GLN A 13 -5.63 -13.46 -0.18
C GLN A 13 -6.23 -12.07 0.07
N VAL A 14 -7.34 -11.98 0.82
CA VAL A 14 -8.04 -10.71 1.04
C VAL A 14 -8.23 -10.44 2.52
N PHE A 15 -7.76 -9.29 2.98
CA PHE A 15 -8.03 -8.72 4.30
C PHE A 15 -9.04 -7.59 4.16
N VAL A 16 -10.03 -7.51 5.05
CA VAL A 16 -11.05 -6.44 5.03
C VAL A 16 -11.01 -5.65 6.33
N GLY A 17 -10.96 -4.32 6.21
CA GLY A 17 -10.96 -3.38 7.33
C GLY A 17 -12.07 -2.32 7.24
N VAL A 18 -12.12 -1.45 8.23
CA VAL A 18 -13.10 -0.35 8.36
C VAL A 18 -12.63 0.88 7.55
N GLY A 19 -12.60 0.73 6.23
CA GLY A 19 -12.00 1.67 5.28
C GLY A 19 -10.52 1.37 5.04
N SER A 20 -9.94 1.97 3.99
CA SER A 20 -8.50 1.81 3.71
C SER A 20 -7.61 2.36 4.83
N ASP A 21 -8.06 3.39 5.55
CA ASP A 21 -7.31 3.94 6.69
C ASP A 21 -7.04 2.90 7.78
N ASP A 22 -8.04 2.09 8.12
CA ASP A 22 -7.89 0.99 9.07
C ASP A 22 -6.94 -0.09 8.53
N VAL A 23 -7.07 -0.44 7.26
CA VAL A 23 -6.18 -1.40 6.59
C VAL A 23 -4.73 -0.90 6.62
N LEU A 24 -4.51 0.38 6.32
CA LEU A 24 -3.19 1.02 6.34
C LEU A 24 -2.63 1.07 7.77
N ALA A 25 -3.41 1.49 8.76
CA ALA A 25 -2.98 1.51 10.16
C ALA A 25 -2.55 0.10 10.64
N MET A 26 -3.35 -0.93 10.32
CA MET A 26 -2.99 -2.32 10.62
C MET A 26 -1.72 -2.75 9.89
N SER A 27 -1.53 -2.31 8.64
CA SER A 27 -0.34 -2.64 7.86
C SER A 27 0.92 -1.99 8.45
N PHE A 28 0.86 -0.70 8.86
CA PHE A 28 1.96 -0.03 9.56
C PHE A 28 2.35 -0.78 10.83
N LEU A 29 1.36 -1.12 11.66
CA LEU A 29 1.58 -1.85 12.91
C LEU A 29 2.17 -3.24 12.69
N THR A 30 1.76 -3.93 11.62
CA THR A 30 2.17 -5.31 11.36
C THR A 30 3.55 -5.40 10.73
N PHE A 31 3.86 -4.54 9.76
CA PHE A 31 5.00 -4.71 8.87
C PHE A 31 6.11 -3.69 9.04
N PHE A 32 5.82 -2.49 9.54
CA PHE A 32 6.78 -1.39 9.62
C PHE A 32 7.33 -1.19 11.04
N ASN A 33 7.80 -2.25 11.65
CA ASN A 33 8.24 -2.24 13.06
C ASN A 33 9.77 -2.37 13.24
N SER A 34 10.54 -2.13 12.18
CA SER A 34 12.00 -2.14 12.25
C SER A 34 12.56 -0.79 12.73
N GLN A 35 13.87 -0.73 12.99
CA GLN A 35 14.57 0.53 13.30
C GLN A 35 14.97 1.30 12.03
N LYS A 36 14.76 0.73 10.84
CA LYS A 36 15.03 1.37 9.55
C LYS A 36 13.86 2.24 9.15
N PRO A 37 14.09 3.37 8.45
CA PRO A 37 13.01 4.27 8.05
C PRO A 37 12.11 3.65 6.99
N VAL A 38 10.80 3.83 7.13
CA VAL A 38 9.82 3.59 6.08
C VAL A 38 9.90 4.72 5.06
N LEU A 39 9.83 4.40 3.77
CA LEU A 39 9.89 5.38 2.69
C LEU A 39 8.50 5.63 2.11
N PHE A 40 8.13 6.90 1.98
CA PHE A 40 6.96 7.35 1.23
C PHE A 40 7.18 8.76 0.67
N PRO A 41 6.48 9.17 -0.43
CA PRO A 41 6.73 10.45 -1.07
C PRO A 41 6.53 11.64 -0.13
N ASP A 42 7.24 12.74 -0.35
CA ASP A 42 7.13 13.98 0.43
C ASP A 42 5.78 14.68 0.25
N ILE A 43 5.20 14.60 -0.94
CA ILE A 43 3.86 15.10 -1.25
C ILE A 43 2.96 13.90 -1.55
N THR A 44 2.23 13.45 -0.54
CA THR A 44 1.41 12.24 -0.60
C THR A 44 0.25 12.29 0.39
N TYR A 45 -0.44 11.16 0.59
CA TYR A 45 -1.53 11.06 1.56
C TYR A 45 -1.04 11.34 2.98
N SER A 46 -1.64 12.36 3.61
CA SER A 46 -1.16 12.95 4.87
C SER A 46 -1.28 12.07 6.11
N PHE A 47 -1.89 10.89 6.02
CA PHE A 47 -2.00 9.98 7.16
C PHE A 47 -0.83 9.00 7.28
N TYR A 48 0.07 8.92 6.31
CA TYR A 48 1.23 8.03 6.43
C TYR A 48 2.17 8.49 7.56
N ASP A 49 2.47 9.79 7.63
CA ASP A 49 3.26 10.34 8.74
C ASP A 49 2.49 10.27 10.07
N VAL A 50 1.17 10.45 10.07
CA VAL A 50 0.34 10.29 11.29
C VAL A 50 0.46 8.87 11.85
N TRP A 51 0.35 7.83 11.01
CA TRP A 51 0.53 6.44 11.44
C TRP A 51 1.96 6.16 11.89
N ALA A 52 2.96 6.65 11.15
CA ALA A 52 4.36 6.49 11.51
C ALA A 52 4.66 7.12 12.88
N ASP A 53 4.21 8.35 13.12
CA ASP A 53 4.36 9.05 14.40
C ASP A 53 3.63 8.33 15.55
N LEU A 54 2.38 7.92 15.32
CA LEU A 54 1.58 7.22 16.33
C LEU A 54 2.24 5.92 16.80
N PHE A 55 2.79 5.16 15.87
CA PHE A 55 3.45 3.88 16.16
C PHE A 55 4.95 4.01 16.42
N ARG A 56 5.50 5.25 16.39
CA ARG A 56 6.94 5.54 16.60
C ARG A 56 7.83 4.83 15.58
N ILE A 57 7.37 4.77 14.34
CA ILE A 57 8.10 4.19 13.22
C ILE A 57 8.95 5.28 12.59
N PRO A 58 10.27 5.10 12.44
CA PRO A 58 11.10 6.06 11.72
C PRO A 58 10.70 6.09 10.25
N TYR A 59 10.73 7.26 9.62
CA TYR A 59 10.42 7.41 8.21
C TYR A 59 11.27 8.47 7.52
N GLU A 60 11.39 8.34 6.20
CA GLU A 60 11.97 9.33 5.32
C GLU A 60 11.03 9.58 4.14
N ARG A 61 11.07 10.80 3.63
CA ARG A 61 10.19 11.24 2.53
C ARG A 61 11.02 11.63 1.31
N PRO A 62 11.32 10.68 0.38
CA PRO A 62 11.92 11.01 -0.91
C PRO A 62 11.07 12.06 -1.65
N ALA A 63 11.75 13.10 -2.16
CA ALA A 63 11.07 14.17 -2.89
C ALA A 63 10.58 13.69 -4.26
N LEU A 64 9.36 14.11 -4.62
CA LEU A 64 8.88 13.97 -5.99
C LEU A 64 9.73 14.84 -6.94
N ASP A 65 9.73 14.52 -8.23
CA ASP A 65 10.37 15.37 -9.24
C ASP A 65 9.56 16.66 -9.51
N GLU A 66 10.03 17.51 -10.39
CA GLU A 66 9.40 18.77 -10.78
C GLU A 66 8.01 18.61 -11.42
N ASN A 67 7.69 17.39 -11.90
CA ASN A 67 6.40 17.02 -12.49
C ASN A 67 5.55 16.16 -11.55
N PHE A 68 5.92 16.08 -10.27
CA PHE A 68 5.28 15.30 -9.22
C PHE A 68 5.34 13.78 -9.42
N HIS A 69 6.31 13.25 -10.18
CA HIS A 69 6.52 11.82 -10.29
C HIS A 69 7.41 11.29 -9.16
N ILE A 70 7.14 10.07 -8.74
CA ILE A 70 8.05 9.28 -7.91
C ILE A 70 9.27 8.91 -8.76
N ARG A 71 10.48 9.17 -8.24
CA ARG A 71 11.73 8.66 -8.81
C ARG A 71 12.02 7.33 -8.15
N LYS A 72 11.84 6.23 -8.87
CA LYS A 72 11.99 4.88 -8.32
C LYS A 72 13.36 4.61 -7.71
N GLU A 73 14.41 5.20 -8.26
CA GLU A 73 15.81 5.06 -7.80
C GLU A 73 16.00 5.56 -6.35
N ASP A 74 15.20 6.52 -5.90
CA ASP A 74 15.25 7.02 -4.53
C ASP A 74 14.76 5.99 -3.49
N TYR A 75 14.12 4.91 -3.96
CA TYR A 75 13.62 3.79 -3.16
C TYR A 75 14.53 2.55 -3.23
N PHE A 76 15.63 2.59 -4.02
CA PHE A 76 16.60 1.50 -4.16
C PHE A 76 17.68 1.56 -3.09
N ARG A 77 17.28 1.69 -1.84
CA ARG A 77 18.18 1.83 -0.70
C ARG A 77 17.66 1.07 0.51
N GLU A 78 18.53 0.84 1.48
CA GLU A 78 18.15 0.20 2.73
C GLU A 78 17.02 0.98 3.42
N ASN A 79 15.95 0.29 3.80
CA ASN A 79 14.76 0.87 4.40
C ASN A 79 14.01 -0.14 5.26
N GLY A 80 12.97 0.32 5.97
CA GLY A 80 12.11 -0.50 6.84
C GLY A 80 10.77 -0.89 6.21
N GLY A 81 10.57 -0.52 4.95
CA GLY A 81 9.34 -0.73 4.19
C GLY A 81 9.03 0.47 3.31
N ILE A 82 8.17 0.28 2.34
CA ILE A 82 7.79 1.31 1.36
C ILE A 82 6.28 1.38 1.27
N ILE A 83 5.74 2.60 1.20
CA ILE A 83 4.33 2.82 0.88
C ILE A 83 4.17 4.04 -0.02
N PHE A 84 3.36 3.94 -1.05
CA PHE A 84 2.96 5.06 -1.89
C PHE A 84 1.58 4.83 -2.50
N PRO A 85 0.80 5.91 -2.74
CA PRO A 85 -0.47 5.80 -3.46
C PRO A 85 -0.20 5.69 -4.97
N ASN A 86 -1.01 4.91 -5.66
CA ASN A 86 -1.00 4.84 -7.11
C ASN A 86 -2.43 4.76 -7.68
N PRO A 87 -2.97 5.82 -8.28
CA PRO A 87 -2.39 7.17 -8.44
C PRO A 87 -2.10 7.89 -7.13
N ASN A 88 -1.04 8.73 -7.12
CA ASN A 88 -0.68 9.48 -5.92
C ASN A 88 -1.74 10.54 -5.57
N ALA A 89 -2.08 10.66 -4.32
CA ALA A 89 -2.93 11.73 -3.80
C ALA A 89 -2.05 12.69 -2.95
N PRO A 90 -2.05 14.00 -3.20
CA PRO A 90 -3.05 14.76 -3.98
C PRO A 90 -2.69 15.03 -5.46
N THR A 91 -1.55 14.58 -5.95
CA THR A 91 -1.02 14.99 -7.26
C THR A 91 -1.80 14.40 -8.45
N GLY A 92 -2.43 13.25 -8.29
CA GLY A 92 -3.12 12.51 -9.34
C GLY A 92 -2.18 11.80 -10.33
N VAL A 93 -0.88 11.85 -10.09
CA VAL A 93 0.14 11.24 -10.96
C VAL A 93 0.26 9.74 -10.67
N SER A 94 0.28 8.93 -11.73
CA SER A 94 0.47 7.49 -11.63
C SER A 94 1.89 7.07 -11.96
N LEU A 95 2.40 6.11 -11.22
CA LEU A 95 3.63 5.39 -11.53
C LEU A 95 3.28 4.20 -12.46
N PRO A 96 4.03 3.98 -13.55
CA PRO A 96 3.86 2.79 -14.39
C PRO A 96 4.08 1.50 -13.63
N LEU A 97 3.37 0.43 -14.00
CA LEU A 97 3.51 -0.87 -13.33
C LEU A 97 4.95 -1.41 -13.37
N SER A 98 5.67 -1.16 -14.47
CA SER A 98 7.10 -1.55 -14.58
C SER A 98 7.98 -0.87 -13.53
N ASP A 99 7.71 0.40 -13.20
CA ASP A 99 8.49 1.13 -12.20
C ASP A 99 8.11 0.70 -10.77
N ILE A 100 6.84 0.33 -10.54
CA ILE A 100 6.39 -0.31 -9.30
C ILE A 100 7.11 -1.66 -9.14
N GLU A 101 7.16 -2.46 -10.20
CA GLU A 101 7.84 -3.76 -10.21
C GLU A 101 9.33 -3.61 -9.88
N ASP A 102 10.02 -2.62 -10.48
CA ASP A 102 11.42 -2.34 -10.16
C ASP A 102 11.64 -1.98 -8.68
N ILE A 103 10.74 -1.17 -8.08
CA ILE A 103 10.79 -0.88 -6.64
C ILE A 103 10.62 -2.15 -5.81
N VAL A 104 9.67 -2.99 -6.15
CA VAL A 104 9.40 -4.25 -5.45
C VAL A 104 10.59 -5.21 -5.54
N GLU A 105 11.15 -5.36 -6.74
CA GLU A 105 12.27 -6.27 -7.00
C GLU A 105 13.55 -5.85 -6.25
N HIS A 106 13.82 -4.54 -6.14
CA HIS A 106 14.98 -4.03 -5.40
C HIS A 106 14.81 -4.08 -3.87
N ASN A 107 13.62 -4.38 -3.37
CA ASN A 107 13.27 -4.30 -1.95
C ASN A 107 12.65 -5.60 -1.40
N GLN A 108 13.10 -6.76 -1.84
CA GLN A 108 12.50 -8.06 -1.49
C GLN A 108 12.56 -8.41 0.01
N ASP A 109 13.44 -7.77 0.76
CA ASP A 109 13.60 -7.99 2.21
C ASP A 109 12.59 -7.20 3.08
N VAL A 110 11.79 -6.32 2.46
CA VAL A 110 10.80 -5.47 3.14
C VAL A 110 9.48 -5.45 2.40
N ILE A 111 8.42 -5.04 3.08
CA ILE A 111 7.08 -4.95 2.48
C ILE A 111 6.94 -3.64 1.68
N VAL A 112 6.40 -3.76 0.47
CA VAL A 112 5.99 -2.65 -0.39
C VAL A 112 4.46 -2.61 -0.44
N ILE A 113 3.87 -1.52 0.02
CA ILE A 113 2.43 -1.28 0.01
C ILE A 113 2.09 -0.30 -1.11
N VAL A 114 1.25 -0.72 -2.03
CA VAL A 114 0.68 0.13 -3.09
C VAL A 114 -0.74 0.50 -2.69
N ASP A 115 -0.95 1.76 -2.33
CA ASP A 115 -2.26 2.28 -1.96
C ASP A 115 -3.03 2.70 -3.22
N GLU A 116 -3.97 1.88 -3.62
CA GLU A 116 -4.80 2.04 -4.80
C GLU A 116 -6.18 2.64 -4.49
N ALA A 117 -6.28 3.54 -3.53
CA ALA A 117 -7.55 4.18 -3.19
C ALA A 117 -8.19 4.91 -4.38
N TYR A 118 -7.40 5.34 -5.35
CA TYR A 118 -7.84 6.08 -6.53
C TYR A 118 -7.65 5.33 -7.87
N ILE A 119 -7.35 4.04 -7.84
CA ILE A 119 -7.00 3.25 -9.05
C ILE A 119 -8.08 3.27 -10.13
N ASP A 120 -9.35 3.31 -9.74
CA ASP A 120 -10.47 3.31 -10.70
C ASP A 120 -10.57 4.63 -11.51
N PHE A 121 -9.83 5.68 -11.14
CA PHE A 121 -9.79 6.94 -11.88
C PHE A 121 -8.72 6.98 -12.98
N GLY A 122 -7.85 5.99 -13.03
CA GLY A 122 -6.78 5.83 -14.00
C GLY A 122 -5.53 5.22 -13.39
N GLY A 123 -4.64 4.73 -14.22
CA GLY A 123 -3.44 4.01 -13.79
C GLY A 123 -3.55 2.51 -14.00
N GLU A 124 -2.47 1.82 -13.74
CA GLU A 124 -2.35 0.37 -13.84
C GLU A 124 -2.18 -0.23 -12.45
N SER A 125 -2.98 -1.24 -12.14
CA SER A 125 -2.96 -1.87 -10.81
C SER A 125 -1.72 -2.73 -10.62
N ALA A 126 -1.17 -2.70 -9.40
CA ALA A 126 -0.09 -3.57 -8.97
C ALA A 126 -0.54 -5.00 -8.61
N LEU A 127 -1.82 -5.33 -8.73
CA LEU A 127 -2.34 -6.67 -8.44
C LEU A 127 -1.59 -7.82 -9.13
N PRO A 128 -1.14 -7.71 -10.41
CA PRO A 128 -0.36 -8.78 -11.04
C PRO A 128 0.95 -9.11 -10.32
N LEU A 129 1.49 -8.20 -9.53
CA LEU A 129 2.75 -8.40 -8.82
C LEU A 129 2.63 -9.33 -7.60
N ILE A 130 1.43 -9.50 -7.03
CA ILE A 130 1.23 -10.37 -5.86
C ILE A 130 1.47 -11.86 -6.17
N ASP A 131 1.38 -12.24 -7.43
CA ASP A 131 1.67 -13.61 -7.89
C ASP A 131 3.16 -13.83 -8.20
N LYS A 132 3.93 -12.74 -8.33
CA LYS A 132 5.35 -12.78 -8.66
C LYS A 132 6.24 -12.56 -7.44
N TYR A 133 5.80 -11.76 -6.48
CA TYR A 133 6.59 -11.28 -5.35
C TYR A 133 5.87 -11.49 -4.01
N ASP A 134 6.60 -11.97 -3.02
CA ASP A 134 6.05 -12.28 -1.70
C ASP A 134 5.91 -11.05 -0.78
N ASN A 135 6.43 -9.88 -1.21
CA ASN A 135 6.54 -8.67 -0.40
C ASN A 135 5.61 -7.53 -0.82
N VAL A 136 4.58 -7.80 -1.63
CA VAL A 136 3.64 -6.78 -2.14
C VAL A 136 2.30 -6.87 -1.45
N ILE A 137 1.78 -5.71 -1.04
CA ILE A 137 0.41 -5.55 -0.56
C ILE A 137 -0.27 -4.45 -1.38
N VAL A 138 -1.43 -4.74 -1.94
CA VAL A 138 -2.27 -3.76 -2.65
C VAL A 138 -3.46 -3.42 -1.77
N VAL A 139 -3.66 -2.12 -1.49
CA VAL A 139 -4.77 -1.64 -0.66
C VAL A 139 -5.76 -0.88 -1.53
N GLN A 140 -7.04 -1.21 -1.40
CA GLN A 140 -8.12 -0.54 -2.13
C GLN A 140 -9.29 -0.17 -1.20
N THR A 141 -10.19 0.68 -1.68
CA THR A 141 -11.34 1.14 -0.90
C THR A 141 -12.61 1.23 -1.73
N PHE A 142 -13.76 1.12 -1.05
CA PHE A 142 -15.06 1.43 -1.62
C PHE A 142 -15.46 2.90 -1.45
N SER A 143 -14.64 3.70 -0.78
CA SER A 143 -14.99 5.07 -0.35
C SER A 143 -14.93 6.12 -1.46
N LYS A 144 -14.23 5.84 -2.57
CA LYS A 144 -13.97 6.82 -3.63
C LYS A 144 -14.84 6.57 -4.86
N SER A 145 -14.28 6.10 -5.95
CA SER A 145 -14.96 5.80 -7.21
C SER A 145 -16.19 4.91 -7.04
N ARG A 146 -16.13 3.96 -6.11
CA ARG A 146 -17.20 2.98 -5.84
C ARG A 146 -18.35 3.54 -4.99
N SER A 147 -18.31 4.82 -4.63
CA SER A 147 -19.39 5.60 -4.00
C SER A 147 -20.00 5.02 -2.71
N LEU A 148 -19.23 4.24 -1.95
CA LEU A 148 -19.67 3.58 -0.70
C LEU A 148 -18.91 4.07 0.53
N ALA A 149 -18.54 5.35 0.58
CA ALA A 149 -17.78 5.94 1.69
C ALA A 149 -18.43 5.69 3.07
N GLY A 150 -19.76 5.75 3.15
CA GLY A 150 -20.51 5.53 4.38
C GLY A 150 -20.48 4.07 4.87
N SER A 151 -20.19 3.09 4.01
CA SER A 151 -20.10 1.68 4.41
C SER A 151 -18.79 1.33 5.12
N ARG A 152 -17.79 2.22 5.06
CA ARG A 152 -16.47 2.04 5.66
C ARG A 152 -15.84 0.69 5.30
N ILE A 153 -15.71 0.39 3.99
CA ILE A 153 -15.08 -0.84 3.51
C ILE A 153 -13.78 -0.49 2.78
N GLY A 154 -12.67 -0.97 3.32
CA GLY A 154 -11.37 -1.03 2.67
C GLY A 154 -10.82 -2.44 2.74
N PHE A 155 -9.87 -2.77 1.89
CA PHE A 155 -9.31 -4.12 1.86
C PHE A 155 -7.88 -4.11 1.34
N ALA A 156 -7.10 -5.10 1.81
CA ALA A 156 -5.80 -5.41 1.26
C ALA A 156 -5.86 -6.74 0.49
N ILE A 157 -5.08 -6.82 -0.56
CA ILE A 157 -4.86 -8.03 -1.36
C ILE A 157 -3.36 -8.34 -1.36
N SER A 158 -3.02 -9.59 -1.05
CA SER A 158 -1.64 -10.08 -1.06
C SER A 158 -1.60 -11.60 -1.04
N ASN A 159 -0.41 -12.18 -0.88
CA ASN A 159 -0.30 -13.61 -0.61
C ASN A 159 -0.92 -14.01 0.75
N PRO A 160 -1.32 -15.28 0.93
CA PRO A 160 -1.99 -15.73 2.16
C PRO A 160 -1.21 -15.51 3.45
N THR A 161 0.13 -15.53 3.38
CA THR A 161 0.99 -15.35 4.56
C THR A 161 0.88 -13.92 5.12
N LEU A 162 0.99 -12.91 4.26
CA LEU A 162 0.87 -11.51 4.67
C LEU A 162 -0.55 -11.19 5.14
N ILE A 163 -1.56 -11.72 4.45
CA ILE A 163 -2.97 -11.56 4.86
C ILE A 163 -3.23 -12.21 6.21
N LYS A 164 -2.62 -13.38 6.48
CA LYS A 164 -2.70 -13.99 7.81
C LYS A 164 -2.15 -13.08 8.91
N TYR A 165 -1.00 -12.45 8.70
CA TYR A 165 -0.42 -11.53 9.69
C TYR A 165 -1.33 -10.33 9.98
N LEU A 166 -1.96 -9.76 8.95
CA LEU A 166 -2.97 -8.71 9.16
C LEU A 166 -4.17 -9.19 9.98
N ASN A 167 -4.65 -10.40 9.71
CA ASN A 167 -5.75 -10.99 10.48
C ASN A 167 -5.36 -11.30 11.93
N ASP A 168 -4.11 -11.68 12.20
CA ASP A 168 -3.62 -11.96 13.56
C ASP A 168 -3.55 -10.69 14.43
N VAL A 169 -3.35 -9.52 13.82
CA VAL A 169 -3.31 -8.22 14.50
C VAL A 169 -4.68 -7.55 14.60
N LYS A 170 -5.61 -7.90 13.74
CA LYS A 170 -6.95 -7.31 13.72
C LYS A 170 -7.71 -7.66 15.00
N TYR A 171 -8.32 -6.63 15.60
CA TYR A 171 -9.27 -6.85 16.69
C TYR A 171 -10.52 -7.60 16.19
N SER A 172 -10.89 -8.65 16.90
CA SER A 172 -12.09 -9.47 16.61
C SER A 172 -13.38 -8.75 16.98
#